data_4fed626f5724beba26beb4749d927f01
#
_entry.id   4fed626f5724beba26beb4749d927f01
#
_cell.length_a   1.000
_cell.length_b   1.000
_cell.length_c   1.000
_cell.angle_alpha   90.00
_cell.angle_beta   90.00
_cell.angle_gamma   90.00
#
_symmetry.space_group_name_H-M   'P 1'
#
loop_
_entity.id
_entity.type
_entity.pdbx_description
1 polymer ?
#
loop_
_entity_poly.entity_id
_entity_poly.type
_entity_poly.pdbx_seq_one_letter_code
_entity_poly.pdbx_strand_id
1 'polypeptide(L)'
;VYRWNGPANDAKQERMAQEAPPDIPYDKKLELVPGRVDEPMPGVRRLLCNNPSPFTFKGTVSYIVGRGKVAIIDPGPEDTTHSAALLGAVRGETVTHIFVTHTHRDHSPGVPAIKAATGALVLAEGPHRAARALHVGDGPRLESANDIDFKPDRALADGEVVQGDGWTLEAVTTPGHTANHMAFAFKENNVLFSGDHVMAWSTPVVAPPDGSMGDYMASLQKLAKRTEPVYFPGHGPAVNNATRFVAAYILHRKAREASILNRLQSGESDIPTMVNAIYANLDPRLIKAAGMSVLAHLEDLVARGAVATNGPPSIAGRYRLA
;
A
#
# COMPACT_ATOMS: atom_id res chain seq x y z
N VAL A 1 -3.85 -2.37 -69.79
CA VAL A 1 -3.98 -3.33 -68.66
C VAL A 1 -3.22 -2.74 -67.48
N TYR A 2 -3.93 -1.95 -66.66
CA TYR A 2 -3.36 -1.45 -65.41
C TYR A 2 -3.61 -2.50 -64.31
N ARG A 3 -2.55 -3.11 -63.77
CA ARG A 3 -2.63 -3.87 -62.54
C ARG A 3 -2.67 -2.88 -61.37
N TRP A 4 -3.76 -2.88 -60.64
CA TRP A 4 -3.94 -2.19 -59.36
C TRP A 4 -3.28 -3.08 -58.27
N ASN A 5 -2.13 -2.66 -57.77
CA ASN A 5 -1.54 -3.24 -56.59
C ASN A 5 -2.23 -2.56 -55.38
N GLY A 6 -3.16 -3.28 -54.75
CA GLY A 6 -3.73 -2.87 -53.47
C GLY A 6 -2.63 -2.75 -52.39
N PRO A 7 -2.82 -1.88 -51.37
CA PRO A 7 -1.85 -1.69 -50.34
C PRO A 7 -1.68 -3.00 -49.57
N ALA A 8 -0.44 -3.48 -49.53
CA ALA A 8 -0.04 -4.59 -48.66
C ALA A 8 -0.36 -4.21 -47.21
N ASN A 9 -1.09 -5.10 -46.61
CA ASN A 9 -1.65 -5.03 -45.28
C ASN A 9 -0.55 -4.67 -44.25
N ASP A 10 -0.59 -3.45 -43.76
CA ASP A 10 0.17 -2.96 -42.60
C ASP A 10 -0.35 -3.55 -41.25
N ALA A 11 -1.01 -4.70 -41.32
CA ALA A 11 -1.40 -5.52 -40.16
C ALA A 11 -0.20 -6.03 -39.35
N LYS A 12 1.01 -5.63 -39.69
CA LYS A 12 2.25 -5.89 -38.95
C LYS A 12 2.65 -4.77 -37.98
N GLN A 13 2.00 -3.60 -38.05
CA GLN A 13 2.34 -2.47 -37.18
C GLN A 13 1.48 -2.36 -35.93
N GLU A 14 0.41 -3.10 -35.80
CA GLU A 14 -0.45 -3.08 -34.60
C GLU A 14 -0.28 -4.29 -33.67
N ARG A 15 0.72 -5.11 -33.83
CA ARG A 15 1.31 -5.71 -32.65
C ARG A 15 2.02 -4.58 -31.91
N MET A 16 1.28 -3.81 -31.14
CA MET A 16 1.85 -3.10 -30.02
C MET A 16 2.66 -4.15 -29.26
N ALA A 17 3.97 -4.04 -29.39
CA ALA A 17 4.89 -4.79 -28.54
C ALA A 17 4.33 -4.63 -27.13
N GLN A 18 3.93 -5.73 -26.50
CA GLN A 18 3.69 -5.75 -25.08
C GLN A 18 5.02 -5.37 -24.45
N GLU A 19 5.20 -4.07 -24.23
CA GLU A 19 6.32 -3.61 -23.43
C GLU A 19 6.19 -4.35 -22.11
N ALA A 20 7.23 -5.10 -21.78
CA ALA A 20 7.34 -5.70 -20.46
C ALA A 20 7.00 -4.62 -19.43
N PRO A 21 6.21 -4.93 -18.39
CA PRO A 21 5.82 -3.93 -17.41
C PRO A 21 7.09 -3.20 -16.96
N PRO A 22 7.06 -1.86 -16.88
CA PRO A 22 8.25 -1.07 -16.60
C PRO A 22 8.89 -1.62 -15.33
N ASP A 23 10.19 -1.82 -15.40
CA ASP A 23 10.95 -2.36 -14.28
C ASP A 23 10.90 -1.36 -13.12
N ILE A 24 10.13 -1.70 -12.08
CA ILE A 24 10.10 -0.89 -10.87
C ILE A 24 11.51 -0.99 -10.27
N PRO A 25 12.18 0.13 -10.00
CA PRO A 25 13.55 0.10 -9.52
C PRO A 25 13.61 -0.32 -8.04
N TYR A 26 13.20 -1.57 -7.78
CA TYR A 26 13.17 -2.11 -6.42
C TYR A 26 14.52 -2.03 -5.74
N ASP A 27 14.50 -1.57 -4.49
CA ASP A 27 15.60 -1.68 -3.55
C ASP A 27 15.23 -2.64 -2.43
N LYS A 28 16.06 -3.66 -2.23
CA LYS A 28 15.90 -4.67 -1.16
C LYS A 28 17.02 -4.58 -0.11
N LYS A 29 17.79 -3.49 -0.12
CA LYS A 29 18.89 -3.28 0.84
C LYS A 29 18.34 -2.56 2.07
N LEU A 30 18.07 -3.29 3.12
CA LEU A 30 17.68 -2.76 4.42
C LEU A 30 18.67 -3.26 5.47
N GLU A 31 19.43 -2.35 6.05
CA GLU A 31 20.47 -2.64 7.05
C GLU A 31 20.00 -2.33 8.48
N LEU A 32 18.70 -2.16 8.70
CA LEU A 32 18.15 -1.95 10.03
C LEU A 32 18.25 -3.21 10.87
N VAL A 33 18.66 -3.03 12.13
CA VAL A 33 18.69 -4.08 13.14
C VAL A 33 17.46 -3.90 14.05
N PRO A 34 16.65 -4.95 14.27
CA PRO A 34 15.48 -4.86 15.13
C PRO A 34 15.80 -4.26 16.51
N GLY A 35 14.95 -3.33 16.96
CA GLY A 35 15.08 -2.64 18.24
C GLY A 35 16.20 -1.58 18.31
N ARG A 36 17.03 -1.44 17.28
CA ARG A 36 18.07 -0.39 17.23
C ARG A 36 17.54 0.85 16.53
N VAL A 37 17.74 2.00 17.17
CA VAL A 37 17.41 3.30 16.58
C VAL A 37 18.35 3.61 15.42
N ASP A 38 17.78 4.00 14.28
CA ASP A 38 18.48 4.57 13.14
C ASP A 38 17.90 5.97 12.86
N GLU A 39 18.73 6.90 12.43
CA GLU A 39 18.33 8.28 12.10
C GLU A 39 18.71 8.60 10.66
N PRO A 40 17.81 8.36 9.68
CA PRO A 40 18.10 8.56 8.26
C PRO A 40 18.25 10.04 7.89
N MET A 41 17.70 10.95 8.70
CA MET A 41 17.83 12.39 8.56
C MET A 41 17.51 13.09 9.88
N PRO A 42 17.98 14.36 10.09
CA PRO A 42 17.68 15.11 11.31
C PRO A 42 16.19 15.17 11.60
N GLY A 43 15.81 14.80 12.83
CA GLY A 43 14.41 14.83 13.28
C GLY A 43 13.54 13.66 12.80
N VAL A 44 14.10 12.67 12.11
CA VAL A 44 13.43 11.41 11.77
C VAL A 44 14.23 10.24 12.29
N ARG A 45 13.73 9.54 13.28
CA ARG A 45 14.27 8.28 13.78
C ARG A 45 13.37 7.13 13.35
N ARG A 46 13.94 5.95 13.16
CA ARG A 46 13.17 4.76 12.80
C ARG A 46 13.67 3.53 13.57
N LEU A 47 12.75 2.62 13.83
CA LEU A 47 13.01 1.33 14.47
C LEU A 47 12.34 0.21 13.69
N LEU A 48 13.07 -0.87 13.47
CA LEU A 48 12.54 -2.08 12.85
C LEU A 48 11.97 -3.00 13.94
N CYS A 49 10.72 -3.43 13.76
CA CYS A 49 10.13 -4.54 14.52
C CYS A 49 10.64 -5.87 13.97
N ASN A 50 10.83 -6.86 14.85
CA ASN A 50 11.28 -8.20 14.45
C ASN A 50 10.11 -9.12 14.07
N ASN A 51 9.37 -8.74 13.03
CA ASN A 51 8.23 -9.49 12.49
C ASN A 51 8.38 -9.80 10.99
N PRO A 52 9.50 -10.42 10.53
CA PRO A 52 9.75 -10.69 9.12
C PRO A 52 8.74 -11.68 8.54
N SER A 53 8.25 -11.39 7.34
CA SER A 53 7.33 -12.24 6.60
C SER A 53 7.38 -11.93 5.08
N PRO A 54 6.70 -12.74 4.23
CA PRO A 54 6.54 -12.40 2.81
C PRO A 54 5.79 -11.08 2.56
N PHE A 55 5.09 -10.52 3.55
CA PHE A 55 4.32 -9.28 3.46
C PHE A 55 5.03 -8.08 4.12
N THR A 56 5.82 -8.33 5.17
CA THR A 56 6.51 -7.30 5.94
C THR A 56 8.00 -7.18 5.61
N PHE A 57 8.51 -7.99 4.68
CA PHE A 57 9.94 -8.06 4.33
C PHE A 57 10.80 -8.44 5.55
N LYS A 58 11.62 -7.50 6.06
CA LYS A 58 12.43 -7.71 7.28
C LYS A 58 11.69 -7.30 8.55
N GLY A 59 10.50 -6.75 8.44
CA GLY A 59 9.66 -6.28 9.54
C GLY A 59 9.03 -4.93 9.28
N THR A 60 8.18 -4.49 10.21
CA THR A 60 7.54 -3.17 10.20
C THR A 60 8.50 -2.11 10.71
N VAL A 61 8.49 -0.94 10.08
CA VAL A 61 9.29 0.21 10.46
C VAL A 61 8.40 1.25 11.13
N SER A 62 8.62 1.46 12.43
CA SER A 62 8.02 2.57 13.17
C SER A 62 8.90 3.82 13.08
N TYR A 63 8.29 5.00 13.05
CA TYR A 63 9.01 6.26 12.95
C TYR A 63 8.77 7.15 14.17
N ILE A 64 9.79 7.92 14.56
CA ILE A 64 9.71 8.97 15.57
C ILE A 64 10.08 10.28 14.90
N VAL A 65 9.18 11.25 14.95
CA VAL A 65 9.32 12.56 14.30
C VAL A 65 9.49 13.66 15.34
N GLY A 66 10.47 14.51 15.14
CA GLY A 66 10.78 15.63 16.02
C GLY A 66 11.84 15.31 17.09
N ARG A 67 12.00 16.24 18.03
CA ARG A 67 12.91 16.17 19.18
C ARG A 67 12.25 16.84 20.40
N GLY A 68 12.50 16.29 21.58
CA GLY A 68 11.94 16.82 22.83
C GLY A 68 10.43 16.54 22.98
N LYS A 69 9.60 17.14 22.14
CA LYS A 69 8.17 16.77 22.00
C LYS A 69 8.00 16.11 20.65
N VAL A 70 7.76 14.82 20.65
CA VAL A 70 7.81 13.97 19.46
C VAL A 70 6.47 13.36 19.13
N ALA A 71 6.33 12.93 17.86
CA ALA A 71 5.27 12.05 17.37
C ALA A 71 5.84 10.67 17.03
N ILE A 72 5.02 9.62 17.20
CA ILE A 72 5.31 8.25 16.73
C ILE A 72 4.36 7.92 15.60
N ILE A 73 4.86 7.34 14.51
CA ILE A 73 4.06 6.85 13.39
C ILE A 73 4.18 5.32 13.36
N ASP A 74 3.05 4.63 13.30
CA ASP A 74 2.90 3.18 13.28
C ASP A 74 3.69 2.48 14.40
N PRO A 75 3.15 2.39 15.63
CA PRO A 75 3.82 1.69 16.75
C PRO A 75 4.09 0.21 16.51
N GLY A 76 3.58 -0.36 15.41
CA GLY A 76 3.82 -1.74 15.02
C GLY A 76 2.80 -2.73 15.59
N PRO A 77 3.13 -4.04 15.55
CA PRO A 77 2.28 -5.08 16.09
C PRO A 77 2.22 -5.04 17.63
N GLU A 78 1.34 -5.86 18.20
CA GLU A 78 1.35 -6.15 19.63
C GLU A 78 2.62 -6.93 20.01
N ASP A 79 3.73 -6.22 20.16
CA ASP A 79 5.05 -6.74 20.50
C ASP A 79 5.65 -5.92 21.63
N THR A 80 5.79 -6.55 22.80
CA THR A 80 6.32 -5.90 24.01
C THR A 80 7.78 -5.48 23.86
N THR A 81 8.57 -6.22 23.08
CA THR A 81 9.98 -5.89 22.83
C THR A 81 10.09 -4.65 21.95
N HIS A 82 9.28 -4.58 20.89
CA HIS A 82 9.27 -3.41 20.00
C HIS A 82 8.72 -2.17 20.72
N SER A 83 7.62 -2.32 21.48
CA SER A 83 7.08 -1.23 22.30
C SER A 83 8.08 -0.71 23.32
N ALA A 84 8.82 -1.60 24.01
CA ALA A 84 9.88 -1.21 24.93
C ALA A 84 11.04 -0.50 24.22
N ALA A 85 11.41 -0.93 23.01
CA ALA A 85 12.43 -0.28 22.21
C ALA A 85 12.00 1.15 21.78
N LEU A 86 10.75 1.34 21.34
CA LEU A 86 10.18 2.64 21.03
C LEU A 86 10.20 3.58 22.24
N LEU A 87 9.72 3.11 23.41
CA LEU A 87 9.73 3.90 24.64
C LEU A 87 11.17 4.21 25.10
N GLY A 88 12.09 3.27 24.91
CA GLY A 88 13.52 3.47 25.16
C GLY A 88 14.13 4.55 24.26
N ALA A 89 13.73 4.61 22.99
CA ALA A 89 14.21 5.56 21.99
C ALA A 89 13.76 7.01 22.25
N VAL A 90 12.67 7.19 22.99
CA VAL A 90 12.11 8.52 23.36
C VAL A 90 12.34 8.84 24.85
N ARG A 91 13.25 8.12 25.52
CA ARG A 91 13.54 8.37 26.93
C ARG A 91 14.00 9.81 27.17
N GLY A 92 13.31 10.52 28.07
CA GLY A 92 13.58 11.94 28.37
C GLY A 92 12.89 12.92 27.41
N GLU A 93 12.12 12.41 26.45
CA GLU A 93 11.25 13.20 25.55
C GLU A 93 9.76 13.00 25.93
N THR A 94 8.91 13.88 25.40
CA THR A 94 7.45 13.76 25.55
C THR A 94 6.84 13.29 24.23
N VAL A 95 6.24 12.11 24.22
CA VAL A 95 5.44 11.67 23.09
C VAL A 95 4.07 12.35 23.17
N THR A 96 3.79 13.23 22.25
CA THR A 96 2.54 14.02 22.24
C THR A 96 1.46 13.39 21.35
N HIS A 97 1.87 12.74 20.27
CA HIS A 97 0.97 12.17 19.29
C HIS A 97 1.45 10.79 18.80
N ILE A 98 0.48 9.94 18.51
CA ILE A 98 0.65 8.68 17.79
C ILE A 98 -0.16 8.78 16.52
N PHE A 99 0.48 8.61 15.36
CA PHE A 99 -0.17 8.53 14.06
C PHE A 99 -0.21 7.09 13.58
N VAL A 100 -1.32 6.68 12.98
CA VAL A 100 -1.46 5.35 12.39
C VAL A 100 -1.81 5.52 10.93
N THR A 101 -1.01 4.89 10.05
CA THR A 101 -1.22 4.95 8.60
C THR A 101 -2.43 4.15 8.18
N HIS A 102 -2.59 2.96 8.74
CA HIS A 102 -3.72 2.06 8.49
C HIS A 102 -3.82 0.98 9.57
N THR A 103 -4.88 0.19 9.53
CA THR A 103 -5.24 -0.72 10.60
C THR A 103 -4.87 -2.18 10.35
N HIS A 104 -3.78 -2.47 9.61
CA HIS A 104 -3.23 -3.82 9.62
C HIS A 104 -2.55 -4.13 10.96
N ARG A 105 -2.55 -5.42 11.33
CA ARG A 105 -2.07 -5.90 12.64
C ARG A 105 -0.58 -5.70 12.89
N ASP A 106 0.15 -5.35 11.89
CA ASP A 106 1.57 -5.02 12.01
C ASP A 106 1.85 -3.51 12.12
N HIS A 107 0.81 -2.65 12.10
CA HIS A 107 0.94 -1.19 12.23
C HIS A 107 0.29 -0.60 13.49
N SER A 108 -0.94 -1.02 13.82
CA SER A 108 -1.75 -0.35 14.85
C SER A 108 -1.79 -1.02 16.23
N PRO A 109 -1.64 -2.35 16.40
CA PRO A 109 -1.86 -2.98 17.71
C PRO A 109 -0.85 -2.60 18.80
N GLY A 110 0.28 -2.00 18.45
CA GLY A 110 1.22 -1.41 19.43
C GLY A 110 0.71 -0.12 20.08
N VAL A 111 -0.33 0.51 19.53
CA VAL A 111 -0.89 1.79 20.02
C VAL A 111 -1.29 1.75 21.49
N PRO A 112 -2.04 0.75 22.01
CA PRO A 112 -2.45 0.74 23.42
C PRO A 112 -1.27 0.79 24.39
N ALA A 113 -0.19 0.05 24.12
CA ALA A 113 0.98 0.02 24.99
C ALA A 113 1.69 1.38 25.03
N ILE A 114 1.90 2.01 23.86
CA ILE A 114 2.55 3.32 23.78
C ILE A 114 1.65 4.41 24.39
N LYS A 115 0.34 4.40 24.10
CA LYS A 115 -0.62 5.35 24.67
C LYS A 115 -0.70 5.25 26.19
N ALA A 116 -0.74 4.03 26.73
CA ALA A 116 -0.77 3.83 28.19
C ALA A 116 0.48 4.38 28.89
N ALA A 117 1.66 4.25 28.25
CA ALA A 117 2.92 4.73 28.79
C ALA A 117 3.12 6.25 28.67
N THR A 118 2.51 6.90 27.69
CA THR A 118 2.84 8.29 27.31
C THR A 118 1.67 9.27 27.44
N GLY A 119 0.43 8.79 27.42
CA GLY A 119 -0.78 9.62 27.33
C GLY A 119 -0.97 10.31 25.99
N ALA A 120 -0.22 9.94 24.96
CA ALA A 120 -0.24 10.57 23.64
C ALA A 120 -1.61 10.45 22.96
N LEU A 121 -1.97 11.48 22.19
CA LEU A 121 -3.19 11.52 21.38
C LEU A 121 -3.04 10.65 20.15
N VAL A 122 -3.99 9.76 19.88
CA VAL A 122 -3.97 8.84 18.73
C VAL A 122 -4.73 9.42 17.56
N LEU A 123 -4.07 9.55 16.41
CA LEU A 123 -4.58 10.16 15.20
C LEU A 123 -4.47 9.18 14.03
N ALA A 124 -5.52 9.06 13.24
CA ALA A 124 -5.59 8.26 12.02
C ALA A 124 -6.71 8.77 11.11
N GLU A 125 -6.88 8.18 9.94
CA GLU A 125 -8.04 8.48 9.08
C GLU A 125 -9.36 8.06 9.74
N GLY A 126 -9.37 6.94 10.46
CA GLY A 126 -10.53 6.41 11.16
C GLY A 126 -10.34 4.98 11.63
N PRO A 127 -11.39 4.33 12.13
CA PRO A 127 -11.36 2.92 12.47
C PRO A 127 -11.24 2.05 11.23
N HIS A 128 -10.96 0.74 11.44
CA HIS A 128 -10.99 -0.23 10.36
C HIS A 128 -12.37 -0.26 9.69
N ARG A 129 -12.38 -0.30 8.35
CA ARG A 129 -13.57 -0.52 7.53
C ARG A 129 -13.21 -1.17 6.19
N ALA A 130 -14.15 -1.90 5.63
CA ALA A 130 -14.04 -2.40 4.27
C ALA A 130 -14.21 -1.25 3.24
N ALA A 131 -13.55 -1.37 2.09
CA ALA A 131 -13.68 -0.43 0.97
C ALA A 131 -15.04 -0.54 0.26
N ARG A 132 -15.70 -1.70 0.37
CA ARG A 132 -17.05 -1.96 -0.17
C ARG A 132 -17.89 -2.82 0.77
N ALA A 133 -19.19 -2.88 0.50
CA ALA A 133 -20.07 -3.81 1.19
C ALA A 133 -19.62 -5.28 0.98
N LEU A 134 -19.81 -6.10 2.01
CA LEU A 134 -19.50 -7.53 1.93
C LEU A 134 -20.55 -8.24 1.08
N HIS A 135 -20.09 -9.13 0.20
CA HIS A 135 -20.94 -9.99 -0.60
C HIS A 135 -20.95 -11.42 -0.04
N VAL A 136 -22.04 -12.15 -0.26
CA VAL A 136 -22.10 -13.58 0.01
C VAL A 136 -21.08 -14.28 -0.89
N GLY A 137 -20.12 -14.99 -0.28
CA GLY A 137 -19.01 -15.63 -1.00
C GLY A 137 -17.71 -14.84 -1.00
N ASP A 138 -17.64 -13.64 -0.42
CA ASP A 138 -16.38 -13.09 0.04
C ASP A 138 -15.74 -14.14 0.96
N GLY A 139 -14.55 -14.59 0.61
CA GLY A 139 -13.83 -15.64 1.33
C GLY A 139 -13.64 -15.32 2.81
N PRO A 140 -12.98 -16.16 3.59
CA PRO A 140 -12.74 -15.86 5.00
C PRO A 140 -12.13 -14.47 5.11
N ARG A 141 -12.80 -13.62 5.85
CA ARG A 141 -12.40 -12.24 6.08
C ARG A 141 -10.92 -12.23 6.44
N LEU A 142 -10.17 -11.27 5.92
CA LEU A 142 -8.78 -11.03 6.31
C LEU A 142 -8.72 -10.45 7.76
N GLU A 143 -9.72 -10.78 8.60
CA GLU A 143 -9.79 -10.36 10.01
C GLU A 143 -8.53 -10.74 10.79
N SER A 144 -7.86 -11.80 10.38
CA SER A 144 -6.56 -12.15 10.94
C SER A 144 -5.45 -11.14 10.61
N ALA A 145 -5.63 -10.32 9.58
CA ALA A 145 -4.67 -9.31 9.16
C ALA A 145 -5.03 -7.90 9.68
N ASN A 146 -6.27 -7.67 10.14
CA ASN A 146 -6.79 -6.36 10.49
C ASN A 146 -7.01 -6.17 11.99
N ASP A 147 -6.72 -4.97 12.47
CA ASP A 147 -7.04 -4.50 13.82
C ASP A 147 -8.43 -3.86 13.79
N ILE A 148 -9.46 -4.70 13.89
CA ILE A 148 -10.86 -4.28 13.78
C ILE A 148 -11.36 -3.47 14.97
N ASP A 149 -10.67 -3.57 16.10
CA ASP A 149 -11.01 -2.87 17.35
C ASP A 149 -10.35 -1.50 17.45
N PHE A 150 -9.43 -1.17 16.54
CA PHE A 150 -8.72 0.12 16.54
C PHE A 150 -9.68 1.30 16.41
N LYS A 151 -9.49 2.26 17.32
CA LYS A 151 -10.22 3.54 17.30
C LYS A 151 -9.24 4.66 17.62
N PRO A 152 -9.04 5.65 16.72
CA PRO A 152 -8.27 6.83 17.04
C PRO A 152 -9.03 7.73 18.02
N ASP A 153 -8.32 8.55 18.77
CA ASP A 153 -8.93 9.60 19.60
C ASP A 153 -9.52 10.71 18.71
N ARG A 154 -8.89 10.94 17.55
CA ARG A 154 -9.35 11.91 16.56
C ARG A 154 -9.08 11.39 15.15
N ALA A 155 -10.11 11.40 14.32
CA ALA A 155 -9.96 11.18 12.89
C ALA A 155 -9.41 12.43 12.20
N LEU A 156 -8.57 12.21 11.17
CA LEU A 156 -7.99 13.26 10.35
C LEU A 156 -8.63 13.26 8.96
N ALA A 157 -8.89 14.46 8.45
CA ALA A 157 -9.30 14.66 7.08
C ALA A 157 -8.08 14.79 6.12
N ASP A 158 -8.33 14.63 4.82
CA ASP A 158 -7.32 14.88 3.80
C ASP A 158 -6.84 16.33 3.81
N GLY A 159 -5.52 16.53 3.78
CA GLY A 159 -4.89 17.85 3.84
C GLY A 159 -4.89 18.48 5.24
N GLU A 160 -5.45 17.82 6.26
CA GLU A 160 -5.41 18.33 7.62
C GLU A 160 -3.97 18.35 8.15
N VAL A 161 -3.61 19.47 8.81
CA VAL A 161 -2.26 19.69 9.32
C VAL A 161 -2.27 19.60 10.85
N VAL A 162 -1.40 18.76 11.38
CA VAL A 162 -1.12 18.63 12.81
C VAL A 162 0.27 19.19 13.09
N GLN A 163 0.34 20.15 14.01
CA GLN A 163 1.60 20.80 14.41
C GLN A 163 2.01 20.33 15.80
N GLY A 164 3.27 19.97 15.94
CA GLY A 164 3.93 19.77 17.21
C GLY A 164 5.03 20.81 17.45
N ASP A 165 5.88 20.55 18.42
CA ASP A 165 7.02 21.42 18.72
C ASP A 165 8.20 21.05 17.79
N GLY A 166 8.43 21.87 16.76
CA GLY A 166 9.45 21.65 15.76
C GLY A 166 9.16 20.58 14.72
N TRP A 167 7.88 20.16 14.57
CA TRP A 167 7.45 19.28 13.48
C TRP A 167 5.99 19.58 13.04
N THR A 168 5.75 19.38 11.76
CA THR A 168 4.44 19.57 11.12
C THR A 168 4.15 18.39 10.20
N LEU A 169 3.07 17.66 10.47
CA LEU A 169 2.59 16.55 9.64
C LEU A 169 1.27 16.92 8.95
N GLU A 170 1.24 16.83 7.63
CA GLU A 170 0.01 16.91 6.83
C GLU A 170 -0.52 15.52 6.56
N ALA A 171 -1.77 15.30 6.89
CA ALA A 171 -2.51 14.07 6.58
C ALA A 171 -2.82 14.02 5.08
N VAL A 172 -2.47 12.92 4.44
CA VAL A 172 -2.72 12.68 3.01
C VAL A 172 -3.49 11.37 2.88
N THR A 173 -4.80 11.42 2.69
CA THR A 173 -5.58 10.18 2.51
C THR A 173 -5.13 9.47 1.25
N THR A 174 -4.81 8.20 1.37
CA THR A 174 -4.35 7.33 0.30
C THR A 174 -5.04 5.97 0.37
N PRO A 175 -6.39 5.93 0.28
CA PRO A 175 -7.13 4.68 0.30
C PRO A 175 -6.72 3.77 -0.85
N GLY A 176 -6.90 2.46 -0.67
CA GLY A 176 -6.70 1.48 -1.72
C GLY A 176 -6.00 0.22 -1.25
N HIS A 177 -4.90 0.29 -0.52
CA HIS A 177 -4.33 -0.87 0.19
C HIS A 177 -5.28 -1.32 1.30
N THR A 178 -5.72 -0.38 2.12
CA THR A 178 -6.91 -0.44 2.96
C THR A 178 -7.78 0.79 2.73
N ALA A 179 -9.06 0.73 3.10
CA ALA A 179 -9.99 1.87 2.93
C ALA A 179 -9.62 3.08 3.80
N ASN A 180 -9.00 2.84 4.95
CA ASN A 180 -8.61 3.88 5.91
C ASN A 180 -7.11 4.23 5.84
N HIS A 181 -6.45 3.92 4.73
CA HIS A 181 -5.02 4.22 4.60
C HIS A 181 -4.77 5.72 4.46
N MET A 182 -3.76 6.20 5.19
CA MET A 182 -3.32 7.59 5.22
C MET A 182 -1.80 7.67 5.24
N ALA A 183 -1.24 8.53 4.42
CA ALA A 183 0.17 8.90 4.47
C ALA A 183 0.32 10.22 5.25
N PHE A 184 1.55 10.52 5.71
CA PHE A 184 1.84 11.75 6.45
C PHE A 184 3.02 12.48 5.83
N ALA A 185 2.81 13.72 5.37
CA ALA A 185 3.88 14.54 4.82
C ALA A 185 4.53 15.37 5.93
N PHE A 186 5.82 15.16 6.14
CA PHE A 186 6.62 15.92 7.09
C PHE A 186 7.19 17.16 6.41
N LYS A 187 6.67 18.33 6.76
CA LYS A 187 6.90 19.58 6.05
C LYS A 187 8.34 20.05 6.14
N GLU A 188 8.96 19.99 7.33
CA GLU A 188 10.28 20.51 7.59
C GLU A 188 11.36 19.80 6.78
N ASN A 189 11.18 18.50 6.52
CA ASN A 189 12.15 17.69 5.78
C ASN A 189 11.74 17.41 4.34
N ASN A 190 10.52 17.83 3.94
CA ASN A 190 9.95 17.54 2.62
C ASN A 190 9.98 16.04 2.28
N VAL A 191 9.48 15.21 3.18
CA VAL A 191 9.39 13.75 3.02
C VAL A 191 7.98 13.26 3.35
N LEU A 192 7.63 12.08 2.85
CA LEU A 192 6.33 11.46 3.09
C LEU A 192 6.51 10.11 3.80
N PHE A 193 5.82 9.89 4.90
CA PHE A 193 5.62 8.56 5.48
C PHE A 193 4.47 7.89 4.74
N SER A 194 4.81 6.95 3.85
CA SER A 194 3.87 6.40 2.86
C SER A 194 3.08 5.19 3.35
N GLY A 195 3.33 4.72 4.58
CA GLY A 195 2.76 3.46 5.05
C GLY A 195 2.99 2.36 4.03
N ASP A 196 1.95 1.60 3.71
CA ASP A 196 2.02 0.50 2.75
C ASP A 196 1.52 0.88 1.35
N HIS A 197 1.35 2.17 1.07
CA HIS A 197 0.87 2.59 -0.25
C HIS A 197 1.96 2.54 -1.32
N VAL A 198 3.19 3.00 -0.99
CA VAL A 198 4.36 2.95 -1.88
C VAL A 198 5.57 2.48 -1.09
N MET A 199 6.15 1.35 -1.48
CA MET A 199 7.31 0.71 -0.85
C MET A 199 8.44 0.50 -1.86
N ALA A 200 9.70 0.50 -1.40
CA ALA A 200 10.83 0.32 -2.31
C ALA A 200 11.09 -1.15 -2.69
N TRP A 201 10.62 -2.12 -1.93
CA TRP A 201 11.00 -3.53 -2.08
C TRP A 201 9.98 -4.40 -2.83
N SER A 202 8.70 -4.01 -2.82
CA SER A 202 7.58 -4.71 -3.47
C SER A 202 6.41 -3.77 -3.67
N THR A 203 5.52 -4.07 -4.63
CA THR A 203 4.20 -3.44 -4.65
C THR A 203 3.32 -4.01 -3.54
N PRO A 204 2.46 -3.20 -2.90
CA PRO A 204 1.53 -3.69 -1.88
C PRO A 204 0.47 -4.62 -2.47
N VAL A 205 -0.05 -5.48 -1.63
CA VAL A 205 -1.27 -6.23 -1.93
C VAL A 205 -2.46 -5.29 -1.83
N VAL A 206 -3.34 -5.32 -2.84
CA VAL A 206 -4.66 -4.68 -2.80
C VAL A 206 -5.67 -5.82 -2.81
N ALA A 207 -6.36 -6.02 -1.68
CA ALA A 207 -7.21 -7.18 -1.47
C ALA A 207 -8.62 -6.77 -1.02
N PRO A 208 -9.65 -6.97 -1.86
CA PRO A 208 -11.03 -6.82 -1.40
C PRO A 208 -11.37 -7.80 -0.25
N PRO A 209 -12.26 -7.43 0.66
CA PRO A 209 -13.08 -6.22 0.67
C PRO A 209 -12.42 -4.99 1.27
N ASP A 210 -11.24 -5.12 1.90
CA ASP A 210 -10.58 -4.03 2.64
C ASP A 210 -9.89 -3.04 1.71
N GLY A 211 -9.32 -3.54 0.61
CA GLY A 211 -8.68 -2.75 -0.44
C GLY A 211 -9.53 -2.58 -1.68
N SER A 212 -9.21 -1.54 -2.47
CA SER A 212 -9.88 -1.18 -3.73
C SER A 212 -8.84 -0.76 -4.76
N MET A 213 -8.84 -1.38 -5.94
CA MET A 213 -7.89 -1.03 -7.00
C MET A 213 -8.19 0.36 -7.59
N GLY A 214 -9.46 0.72 -7.72
CA GLY A 214 -9.85 2.06 -8.20
C GLY A 214 -9.33 3.15 -7.27
N ASP A 215 -9.54 3.00 -5.95
CA ASP A 215 -9.05 3.95 -4.95
C ASP A 215 -7.52 3.97 -4.89
N TYR A 216 -6.88 2.81 -5.01
CA TYR A 216 -5.43 2.70 -5.04
C TYR A 216 -4.83 3.48 -6.21
N MET A 217 -5.42 3.34 -7.40
CA MET A 217 -4.98 4.07 -8.59
C MET A 217 -5.23 5.57 -8.48
N ALA A 218 -6.36 5.99 -7.92
CA ALA A 218 -6.65 7.41 -7.64
C ALA A 218 -5.64 8.00 -6.65
N SER A 219 -5.30 7.26 -5.60
CA SER A 219 -4.29 7.64 -4.61
C SER A 219 -2.89 7.74 -5.21
N LEU A 220 -2.48 6.82 -6.08
CA LEU A 220 -1.22 6.93 -6.82
C LEU A 220 -1.19 8.18 -7.73
N GLN A 221 -2.31 8.49 -8.41
CA GLN A 221 -2.41 9.71 -9.22
C GLN A 221 -2.33 11.00 -8.38
N LYS A 222 -2.85 10.98 -7.15
CA LYS A 222 -2.71 12.05 -6.18
C LYS A 222 -1.25 12.21 -5.76
N LEU A 223 -0.57 11.09 -5.41
CA LEU A 223 0.84 11.10 -5.04
C LEU A 223 1.76 11.52 -6.19
N ALA A 224 1.41 11.24 -7.45
CA ALA A 224 2.16 11.68 -8.62
C ALA A 224 2.24 13.21 -8.78
N LYS A 225 1.37 13.95 -8.10
CA LYS A 225 1.35 15.43 -8.09
C LYS A 225 2.12 16.03 -6.91
N ARG A 226 2.62 15.19 -6.00
CA ARG A 226 3.37 15.62 -4.84
C ARG A 226 4.85 15.78 -5.16
N THR A 227 5.56 16.54 -4.33
CA THR A 227 6.93 16.97 -4.59
C THR A 227 7.95 16.42 -3.60
N GLU A 228 7.53 15.64 -2.60
CA GLU A 228 8.44 15.00 -1.66
C GLU A 228 9.34 13.99 -2.39
N PRO A 229 10.66 14.17 -2.37
CA PRO A 229 11.58 13.32 -3.13
C PRO A 229 11.81 11.95 -2.50
N VAL A 230 11.54 11.82 -1.20
CA VAL A 230 11.79 10.62 -0.41
C VAL A 230 10.51 10.19 0.31
N TYR A 231 10.16 8.91 0.18
CA TYR A 231 9.11 8.32 1.00
C TYR A 231 9.70 7.32 1.98
N PHE A 232 9.17 7.31 3.19
CA PHE A 232 9.47 6.35 4.25
C PHE A 232 8.29 5.39 4.41
N PRO A 233 8.41 4.15 3.90
CA PRO A 233 7.34 3.16 3.93
C PRO A 233 7.23 2.42 5.26
N GLY A 234 6.11 1.74 5.48
CA GLY A 234 5.91 0.82 6.59
C GLY A 234 6.84 -0.39 6.56
N HIS A 235 7.33 -0.78 5.36
CA HIS A 235 8.24 -1.92 5.20
C HIS A 235 9.34 -1.62 4.18
N GLY A 236 10.55 -2.12 4.49
CA GLY A 236 11.69 -2.02 3.58
C GLY A 236 12.45 -0.71 3.66
N PRO A 237 13.36 -0.45 2.72
CA PRO A 237 14.15 0.77 2.68
C PRO A 237 13.33 1.97 2.21
N ALA A 238 13.88 3.17 2.40
CA ALA A 238 13.30 4.40 1.88
C ALA A 238 13.15 4.36 0.34
N VAL A 239 12.07 4.92 -0.15
CA VAL A 239 11.83 5.13 -1.58
C VAL A 239 12.53 6.42 -1.99
N ASN A 240 13.70 6.31 -2.56
CA ASN A 240 14.42 7.44 -3.15
C ASN A 240 13.89 7.73 -4.55
N ASN A 241 13.77 9.00 -4.93
CA ASN A 241 13.12 9.42 -6.18
C ASN A 241 11.65 8.93 -6.26
N ALA A 242 10.85 9.35 -5.28
CA ALA A 242 9.46 8.93 -5.11
C ALA A 242 8.61 9.16 -6.37
N THR A 243 8.82 10.27 -7.10
CA THR A 243 8.12 10.56 -8.36
C THR A 243 8.30 9.44 -9.39
N ARG A 244 9.54 8.93 -9.55
CA ARG A 244 9.82 7.81 -10.46
C ARG A 244 9.16 6.51 -10.00
N PHE A 245 9.19 6.23 -8.68
CA PHE A 245 8.53 5.04 -8.12
C PHE A 245 7.02 5.07 -8.32
N VAL A 246 6.37 6.19 -8.01
CA VAL A 246 4.92 6.36 -8.18
C VAL A 246 4.53 6.19 -9.65
N ALA A 247 5.29 6.79 -10.59
CA ALA A 247 5.04 6.61 -12.01
C ALA A 247 5.20 5.14 -12.45
N ALA A 248 6.25 4.45 -11.98
CA ALA A 248 6.46 3.03 -12.25
C ALA A 248 5.34 2.14 -11.67
N TYR A 249 4.84 2.47 -10.49
CA TYR A 249 3.70 1.78 -9.87
C TYR A 249 2.42 1.93 -10.70
N ILE A 250 2.10 3.14 -11.17
CA ILE A 250 0.94 3.39 -12.04
C ILE A 250 1.06 2.54 -13.32
N LEU A 251 2.21 2.55 -13.98
CA LEU A 251 2.44 1.77 -15.18
C LEU A 251 2.34 0.26 -14.92
N HIS A 252 2.93 -0.22 -13.82
CA HIS A 252 2.83 -1.63 -13.42
C HIS A 252 1.37 -2.08 -13.23
N ARG A 253 0.54 -1.28 -12.53
CA ARG A 253 -0.89 -1.62 -12.33
C ARG A 253 -1.66 -1.61 -13.65
N LYS A 254 -1.41 -0.64 -14.53
CA LYS A 254 -1.99 -0.60 -15.87
C LYS A 254 -1.58 -1.81 -16.73
N ALA A 255 -0.33 -2.24 -16.65
CA ALA A 255 0.14 -3.44 -17.33
C ALA A 255 -0.54 -4.71 -16.81
N ARG A 256 -0.79 -4.81 -15.49
CA ARG A 256 -1.58 -5.91 -14.91
C ARG A 256 -3.02 -5.92 -15.40
N GLU A 257 -3.67 -4.76 -15.44
CA GLU A 257 -5.00 -4.60 -16.02
C GLU A 257 -5.04 -5.05 -17.49
N ALA A 258 -4.08 -4.58 -18.29
CA ALA A 258 -3.97 -4.99 -19.69
C ALA A 258 -3.77 -6.51 -19.85
N SER A 259 -2.95 -7.14 -18.98
CA SER A 259 -2.77 -8.60 -18.99
C SER A 259 -4.06 -9.37 -18.68
N ILE A 260 -4.88 -8.87 -17.76
CA ILE A 260 -6.20 -9.44 -17.44
C ILE A 260 -7.12 -9.33 -18.68
N LEU A 261 -7.24 -8.14 -19.27
CA LEU A 261 -8.08 -7.91 -20.44
C LEU A 261 -7.63 -8.75 -21.63
N ASN A 262 -6.34 -8.86 -21.91
CA ASN A 262 -5.78 -9.71 -22.96
C ASN A 262 -6.13 -11.19 -22.73
N ARG A 263 -6.09 -11.67 -21.48
CA ARG A 263 -6.50 -13.04 -21.16
C ARG A 263 -7.98 -13.27 -21.48
N LEU A 264 -8.82 -12.27 -21.19
CA LEU A 264 -10.26 -12.33 -21.45
C LEU A 264 -10.62 -12.24 -22.94
N GLN A 265 -9.74 -11.69 -23.79
CA GLN A 265 -9.92 -11.74 -25.26
C GLN A 265 -9.92 -13.19 -25.80
N SER A 266 -9.24 -14.11 -25.13
CA SER A 266 -9.23 -15.53 -25.46
C SER A 266 -10.47 -16.30 -24.98
N GLY A 267 -11.45 -15.62 -24.38
CA GLY A 267 -12.67 -16.17 -23.83
C GLY A 267 -12.77 -16.03 -22.32
N GLU A 268 -13.91 -16.49 -21.80
CA GLU A 268 -14.20 -16.47 -20.35
C GLU A 268 -13.11 -17.16 -19.53
N SER A 269 -12.78 -16.59 -18.38
CA SER A 269 -11.72 -17.10 -17.52
C SER A 269 -12.06 -16.94 -16.03
N ASP A 270 -11.37 -17.69 -15.18
CA ASP A 270 -11.40 -17.59 -13.73
C ASP A 270 -10.09 -17.00 -13.19
N ILE A 271 -10.09 -16.61 -11.92
CA ILE A 271 -8.93 -15.98 -11.28
C ILE A 271 -7.71 -16.90 -11.22
N PRO A 272 -7.81 -18.19 -10.84
CA PRO A 272 -6.67 -19.09 -10.86
C PRO A 272 -5.98 -19.18 -12.22
N THR A 273 -6.75 -19.26 -13.30
CA THR A 273 -6.21 -19.27 -14.69
C THR A 273 -5.51 -17.97 -15.03
N MET A 274 -6.08 -16.83 -14.63
CA MET A 274 -5.43 -15.50 -14.82
C MET A 274 -4.14 -15.39 -14.03
N VAL A 275 -4.12 -15.81 -12.76
CA VAL A 275 -2.92 -15.79 -11.91
C VAL A 275 -1.80 -16.61 -12.53
N ASN A 276 -2.09 -17.82 -12.99
CA ASN A 276 -1.10 -18.69 -13.64
C ASN A 276 -0.55 -18.07 -14.94
N ALA A 277 -1.38 -17.37 -15.70
CA ALA A 277 -0.97 -16.72 -16.94
C ALA A 277 -0.14 -15.44 -16.71
N ILE A 278 -0.46 -14.68 -15.65
CA ILE A 278 0.12 -13.36 -15.40
C ILE A 278 1.38 -13.45 -14.53
N TYR A 279 1.43 -14.39 -13.59
CA TYR A 279 2.49 -14.47 -12.58
C TYR A 279 3.31 -15.78 -12.77
N ALA A 280 4.14 -15.80 -13.80
CA ALA A 280 5.09 -16.90 -13.97
C ALA A 280 6.08 -16.97 -12.79
N ASN A 281 6.33 -18.18 -12.25
CA ASN A 281 7.28 -18.44 -11.17
C ASN A 281 6.98 -17.70 -9.84
N LEU A 282 5.71 -17.43 -9.54
CA LEU A 282 5.32 -16.84 -8.26
C LEU A 282 5.58 -17.81 -7.11
N ASP A 283 6.11 -17.28 -5.99
CA ASP A 283 6.21 -18.04 -4.75
C ASP A 283 4.84 -18.60 -4.36
N PRO A 284 4.71 -19.92 -4.09
CA PRO A 284 3.42 -20.53 -3.74
C PRO A 284 2.70 -19.84 -2.58
N ARG A 285 3.44 -19.25 -1.63
CA ARG A 285 2.88 -18.51 -0.48
C ARG A 285 2.16 -17.22 -0.89
N LEU A 286 2.47 -16.69 -2.09
CA LEU A 286 1.89 -15.45 -2.61
C LEU A 286 0.74 -15.68 -3.61
N ILE A 287 0.44 -16.93 -3.99
CA ILE A 287 -0.62 -17.23 -4.98
C ILE A 287 -1.97 -16.67 -4.54
N LYS A 288 -2.33 -16.85 -3.25
CA LYS A 288 -3.59 -16.31 -2.72
C LYS A 288 -3.64 -14.79 -2.78
N ALA A 289 -2.55 -14.11 -2.41
CA ALA A 289 -2.44 -12.66 -2.46
C ALA A 289 -2.50 -12.14 -3.91
N ALA A 290 -1.86 -12.83 -4.86
CA ALA A 290 -1.98 -12.53 -6.29
C ALA A 290 -3.41 -12.67 -6.79
N GLY A 291 -4.13 -13.73 -6.38
CA GLY A 291 -5.55 -13.92 -6.69
C GLY A 291 -6.42 -12.78 -6.17
N MET A 292 -6.19 -12.32 -4.95
CA MET A 292 -6.89 -11.16 -4.39
C MET A 292 -6.59 -9.87 -5.15
N SER A 293 -5.32 -9.65 -5.56
CA SER A 293 -4.97 -8.50 -6.39
C SER A 293 -5.62 -8.56 -7.79
N VAL A 294 -5.74 -9.75 -8.40
CA VAL A 294 -6.50 -9.93 -9.65
C VAL A 294 -7.99 -9.64 -9.42
N LEU A 295 -8.58 -10.11 -8.30
CA LEU A 295 -9.96 -9.79 -7.96
C LEU A 295 -10.16 -8.27 -7.82
N ALA A 296 -9.25 -7.56 -7.17
CA ALA A 296 -9.33 -6.10 -7.03
C ALA A 296 -9.36 -5.39 -8.40
N HIS A 297 -8.54 -5.82 -9.36
CA HIS A 297 -8.59 -5.32 -10.73
C HIS A 297 -9.92 -5.65 -11.41
N LEU A 298 -10.42 -6.89 -11.23
CA LEU A 298 -11.68 -7.31 -11.84
C LEU A 298 -12.88 -6.56 -11.25
N GLU A 299 -12.91 -6.26 -9.95
CA GLU A 299 -13.95 -5.42 -9.34
C GLU A 299 -13.98 -4.02 -9.96
N ASP A 300 -12.82 -3.38 -10.14
CA ASP A 300 -12.72 -2.09 -10.79
C ASP A 300 -13.13 -2.14 -12.29
N LEU A 301 -12.69 -3.18 -13.01
CA LEU A 301 -13.08 -3.39 -14.41
C LEU A 301 -14.58 -3.65 -14.59
N VAL A 302 -15.21 -4.38 -13.66
CA VAL A 302 -16.67 -4.61 -13.67
C VAL A 302 -17.40 -3.29 -13.35
N ALA A 303 -16.94 -2.55 -12.36
CA ALA A 303 -17.54 -1.26 -12.02
C ALA A 303 -17.47 -0.24 -13.19
N ARG A 304 -16.41 -0.32 -14.00
CA ARG A 304 -16.24 0.49 -15.22
C ARG A 304 -16.96 -0.06 -16.46
N GLY A 305 -17.59 -1.23 -16.35
CA GLY A 305 -18.30 -1.86 -17.47
C GLY A 305 -17.39 -2.45 -18.55
N ALA A 306 -16.11 -2.68 -18.28
CA ALA A 306 -15.16 -3.30 -19.21
C ALA A 306 -15.18 -4.83 -19.15
N VAL A 307 -15.58 -5.39 -18.01
CA VAL A 307 -15.69 -6.83 -17.76
C VAL A 307 -17.05 -7.15 -17.17
N ALA A 308 -17.59 -8.30 -17.52
CA ALA A 308 -18.85 -8.83 -16.98
C ALA A 308 -18.60 -10.13 -16.21
N THR A 309 -19.41 -10.37 -15.20
CA THR A 309 -19.48 -11.60 -14.42
C THR A 309 -20.93 -11.91 -14.03
N ASN A 310 -21.21 -13.14 -13.64
CA ASN A 310 -22.54 -13.53 -13.16
C ASN A 310 -22.62 -13.27 -11.64
N GLY A 311 -23.40 -12.26 -11.25
CA GLY A 311 -23.51 -11.79 -9.87
C GLY A 311 -22.35 -10.88 -9.44
N PRO A 312 -22.18 -10.63 -8.14
CA PRO A 312 -21.08 -9.82 -7.63
C PRO A 312 -19.71 -10.45 -7.94
N PRO A 313 -18.68 -9.65 -8.23
CA PRO A 313 -17.32 -10.16 -8.38
C PRO A 313 -16.88 -10.95 -7.15
N SER A 314 -16.25 -12.10 -7.36
CA SER A 314 -15.76 -12.97 -6.29
C SER A 314 -14.55 -13.78 -6.73
N ILE A 315 -13.81 -14.33 -5.77
CA ILE A 315 -12.61 -15.15 -6.05
C ILE A 315 -12.94 -16.41 -6.87
N ALA A 316 -14.15 -16.94 -6.73
CA ALA A 316 -14.67 -18.11 -7.47
C ALA A 316 -15.44 -17.71 -8.75
N GLY A 317 -15.54 -16.43 -9.05
CA GLY A 317 -16.26 -15.88 -10.19
C GLY A 317 -15.63 -16.26 -11.53
N ARG A 318 -16.46 -16.25 -12.58
CA ARG A 318 -16.02 -16.32 -13.96
C ARG A 318 -16.25 -14.97 -14.63
N TYR A 319 -15.31 -14.58 -15.47
CA TYR A 319 -15.23 -13.23 -16.02
C TYR A 319 -15.05 -13.27 -17.52
N ARG A 320 -15.72 -12.36 -18.24
CA ARG A 320 -15.60 -12.15 -19.68
C ARG A 320 -15.57 -10.66 -20.01
N LEU A 321 -15.12 -10.30 -21.19
CA LEU A 321 -15.29 -8.93 -21.68
C LEU A 321 -16.78 -8.56 -21.74
N ALA A 322 -17.11 -7.32 -21.43
CA ALA A 322 -18.49 -6.80 -21.46
C ALA A 322 -18.99 -6.58 -22.88
#